data_0030c702fa1888951249b5202b739e71
#
_entry.id   0030c702fa1888951249b5202b739e71
#
_cell.length_a   1.000
_cell.length_b   1.000
_cell.length_c   1.000
_cell.angle_alpha   90.00
_cell.angle_beta   90.00
_cell.angle_gamma   90.00
#
_symmetry.space_group_name_H-M   'P 1'
#
loop_
_entity.id
_entity.type
_entity.pdbx_description
1 polymer ?
#
loop_
_entity_poly.entity_id
_entity_poly.type
_entity_poly.pdbx_seq_one_letter_code
_entity_poly.pdbx_strand_id
1 'polypeptide(L)'
;MLEHKSLWLGIWYESDFCWRVAKTNKLELLKWVREEKNCDWDELTIYMAASQGNLEMLKYCVANKCPIDENACARAAQNGHLEVLKYLREEAKAPWDFLTATWAAENGHLHILEYLVERKYDEYGVVFGDACKYAAEKGHLDCLKYLHETTKAPWDEDAIREAHENNRIECLQYLLDNDCPLPPGWRYEDGELHVVESESEFEFESE
;
A
#
# COMPACT_ATOMS: atom_id res chain seq x y z
N MET A 1 -17.26 32.21 -29.71
CA MET A 1 -16.79 31.01 -29.04
C MET A 1 -15.37 31.20 -28.47
N LEU A 2 -15.07 32.33 -27.85
CA LEU A 2 -13.73 32.72 -27.37
C LEU A 2 -13.73 33.34 -25.95
N GLU A 3 -14.84 33.30 -25.21
CA GLU A 3 -14.96 34.00 -23.92
C GLU A 3 -14.83 33.09 -22.67
N HIS A 4 -14.64 31.77 -22.82
CA HIS A 4 -14.43 30.87 -21.67
C HIS A 4 -12.96 30.59 -21.34
N LYS A 5 -12.00 31.17 -22.08
CA LYS A 5 -10.55 30.93 -21.84
C LYS A 5 -9.96 31.68 -20.64
N SER A 6 -10.59 32.76 -20.20
CA SER A 6 -10.04 33.62 -19.12
C SER A 6 -10.43 33.22 -17.68
N LEU A 7 -11.45 32.36 -17.51
CA LEU A 7 -11.93 31.95 -16.20
C LEU A 7 -11.17 30.78 -15.57
N TRP A 8 -10.34 30.09 -16.36
CA TRP A 8 -9.56 28.92 -15.88
C TRP A 8 -8.12 29.26 -15.48
N LEU A 9 -7.64 30.47 -15.78
CA LEU A 9 -6.23 30.87 -15.66
C LEU A 9 -5.84 31.39 -14.26
N GLY A 10 -6.73 31.36 -13.28
CA GLY A 10 -6.50 32.07 -12.00
C GLY A 10 -6.37 31.23 -10.74
N ILE A 11 -6.55 29.91 -10.76
CA ILE A 11 -6.75 29.14 -9.52
C ILE A 11 -5.89 27.86 -9.41
N TRP A 12 -5.17 27.44 -10.45
CA TRP A 12 -4.47 26.15 -10.42
C TRP A 12 -2.98 26.32 -10.61
N TYR A 13 -2.19 25.95 -9.60
CA TYR A 13 -0.77 25.70 -9.76
C TYR A 13 -0.62 24.60 -10.83
N GLU A 14 0.12 24.88 -11.88
CA GLU A 14 0.19 24.08 -13.11
C GLU A 14 0.55 22.60 -12.89
N SER A 15 1.35 22.28 -11.87
CA SER A 15 1.75 20.90 -11.52
C SER A 15 0.61 20.06 -10.93
N ASP A 16 -0.34 20.69 -10.23
CA ASP A 16 -1.43 19.95 -9.55
C ASP A 16 -2.53 19.46 -10.48
N PHE A 17 -2.56 19.91 -11.72
CA PHE A 17 -3.68 19.64 -12.59
C PHE A 17 -3.61 18.25 -13.24
N CYS A 18 -2.42 17.80 -13.66
CA CYS A 18 -2.25 16.51 -14.33
C CYS A 18 -2.65 15.32 -13.44
N TRP A 19 -2.25 15.30 -12.17
CA TRP A 19 -2.64 14.20 -11.27
C TRP A 19 -4.15 14.19 -10.97
N ARG A 20 -4.78 15.38 -10.88
CA ARG A 20 -6.25 15.48 -10.71
C ARG A 20 -7.00 14.92 -11.93
N VAL A 21 -6.49 15.18 -13.12
CA VAL A 21 -7.00 14.60 -14.35
C VAL A 21 -6.77 13.08 -14.38
N ALA A 22 -5.57 12.62 -14.03
CA ALA A 22 -5.26 11.20 -13.95
C ALA A 22 -6.20 10.47 -12.98
N LYS A 23 -6.54 11.08 -11.84
CA LYS A 23 -7.53 10.57 -10.88
C LYS A 23 -8.93 10.36 -11.49
N THR A 24 -9.28 11.07 -12.55
CA THR A 24 -10.57 10.84 -13.24
C THR A 24 -10.58 9.57 -14.11
N ASN A 25 -9.43 8.91 -14.25
CA ASN A 25 -9.20 7.73 -15.08
C ASN A 25 -9.47 7.94 -16.59
N LYS A 26 -9.38 9.18 -17.07
CA LYS A 26 -9.66 9.56 -18.47
C LYS A 26 -8.37 9.86 -19.22
N LEU A 27 -7.80 8.87 -19.90
CA LEU A 27 -6.53 9.00 -20.62
C LEU A 27 -6.57 10.12 -21.67
N GLU A 28 -7.62 10.21 -22.47
CA GLU A 28 -7.71 11.24 -23.52
C GLU A 28 -7.76 12.67 -22.96
N LEU A 29 -8.32 12.84 -21.75
CA LEU A 29 -8.29 14.12 -21.07
C LEU A 29 -6.87 14.44 -20.57
N LEU A 30 -6.15 13.44 -20.06
CA LEU A 30 -4.75 13.63 -19.63
C LEU A 30 -3.86 13.99 -20.82
N LYS A 31 -4.01 13.30 -21.95
CA LYS A 31 -3.30 13.65 -23.19
C LYS A 31 -3.58 15.09 -23.62
N TRP A 32 -4.85 15.47 -23.68
CA TRP A 32 -5.24 16.83 -24.07
C TRP A 32 -4.63 17.90 -23.18
N VAL A 33 -4.67 17.67 -21.85
CA VAL A 33 -4.08 18.61 -20.89
C VAL A 33 -2.57 18.71 -21.06
N ARG A 34 -1.90 17.59 -21.30
CA ARG A 34 -0.44 17.54 -21.46
C ARG A 34 0.01 18.16 -22.79
N GLU A 35 -0.63 17.79 -23.88
CA GLU A 35 -0.20 18.13 -25.24
C GLU A 35 -0.69 19.52 -25.67
N GLU A 36 -1.96 19.87 -25.34
CA GLU A 36 -2.56 21.13 -25.80
C GLU A 36 -2.42 22.27 -24.79
N LYS A 37 -2.28 21.96 -23.50
CA LYS A 37 -2.17 22.95 -22.42
C LYS A 37 -0.76 23.08 -21.88
N ASN A 38 0.16 22.19 -22.30
CA ASN A 38 1.53 22.11 -21.80
C ASN A 38 1.59 22.05 -20.26
N CYS A 39 0.63 21.38 -19.63
CA CYS A 39 0.57 21.26 -18.19
C CYS A 39 1.74 20.37 -17.73
N ASP A 40 2.49 20.83 -16.75
CA ASP A 40 3.54 20.02 -16.13
C ASP A 40 2.92 18.92 -15.26
N TRP A 41 3.66 17.86 -15.06
CA TRP A 41 3.31 16.77 -14.21
C TRP A 41 4.47 16.36 -13.30
N ASP A 42 4.10 15.75 -12.20
CA ASP A 42 5.00 15.20 -11.22
C ASP A 42 4.71 13.68 -11.01
N GLU A 43 5.37 13.08 -10.06
CA GLU A 43 5.18 11.70 -9.66
C GLU A 43 3.74 11.37 -9.23
N LEU A 44 2.97 12.35 -8.72
CA LEU A 44 1.56 12.14 -8.33
C LEU A 44 0.70 11.70 -9.51
N THR A 45 1.04 12.14 -10.72
CA THR A 45 0.31 11.76 -11.94
C THR A 45 0.43 10.26 -12.19
N ILE A 46 1.64 9.70 -12.06
CA ILE A 46 1.85 8.27 -12.27
C ILE A 46 1.30 7.44 -11.11
N TYR A 47 1.30 7.98 -9.87
CA TYR A 47 0.65 7.32 -8.72
C TYR A 47 -0.85 7.15 -8.96
N MET A 48 -1.52 8.16 -9.51
CA MET A 48 -2.95 8.06 -9.84
C MET A 48 -3.21 7.02 -10.92
N ALA A 49 -2.38 6.99 -11.98
CA ALA A 49 -2.49 5.97 -13.01
C ALA A 49 -2.28 4.55 -12.44
N ALA A 50 -1.30 4.39 -11.56
CA ALA A 50 -1.01 3.14 -10.87
C ALA A 50 -2.14 2.72 -9.94
N SER A 51 -2.67 3.66 -9.12
CA SER A 51 -3.79 3.41 -8.21
C SER A 51 -5.09 3.04 -8.92
N GLN A 52 -5.30 3.54 -10.13
CA GLN A 52 -6.49 3.24 -10.94
C GLN A 52 -6.36 1.94 -11.75
N GLY A 53 -5.18 1.32 -11.76
CA GLY A 53 -4.92 0.15 -12.58
C GLY A 53 -4.94 0.43 -14.09
N ASN A 54 -4.84 1.70 -14.49
CA ASN A 54 -4.91 2.08 -15.89
C ASN A 54 -3.56 1.93 -16.57
N LEU A 55 -3.28 0.72 -17.07
CA LEU A 55 -2.03 0.38 -17.72
C LEU A 55 -1.73 1.27 -18.94
N GLU A 56 -2.74 1.63 -19.73
CA GLU A 56 -2.55 2.48 -20.91
C GLU A 56 -2.20 3.93 -20.52
N MET A 57 -2.81 4.46 -19.47
CA MET A 57 -2.44 5.77 -18.92
C MET A 57 -1.03 5.73 -18.33
N LEU A 58 -0.69 4.66 -17.63
CA LEU A 58 0.64 4.47 -17.07
C LEU A 58 1.70 4.43 -18.18
N LYS A 59 1.49 3.64 -19.24
CA LYS A 59 2.37 3.57 -20.41
C LYS A 59 2.55 4.95 -21.06
N TYR A 60 1.48 5.70 -21.19
CA TYR A 60 1.56 7.08 -21.71
C TYR A 60 2.42 7.98 -20.82
N CYS A 61 2.25 7.94 -19.51
CA CYS A 61 3.06 8.69 -18.55
C CYS A 61 4.54 8.33 -18.67
N VAL A 62 4.88 7.04 -18.69
CA VAL A 62 6.25 6.53 -18.81
C VAL A 62 6.89 6.96 -20.13
N ALA A 63 6.19 6.80 -21.26
CA ALA A 63 6.68 7.17 -22.58
C ALA A 63 6.97 8.68 -22.72
N ASN A 64 6.25 9.51 -21.97
CA ASN A 64 6.41 10.96 -21.95
C ASN A 64 7.24 11.47 -20.74
N LYS A 65 8.03 10.57 -20.12
CA LYS A 65 9.01 10.90 -19.07
C LYS A 65 8.39 11.54 -17.81
N CYS A 66 7.19 11.07 -17.43
CA CYS A 66 6.66 11.38 -16.09
C CYS A 66 7.62 10.82 -15.03
N PRO A 67 7.96 11.58 -13.99
CA PRO A 67 8.82 11.08 -12.91
C PRO A 67 8.24 9.82 -12.25
N ILE A 68 9.11 8.88 -11.89
CA ILE A 68 8.74 7.60 -11.26
C ILE A 68 9.64 7.36 -10.06
N ASP A 69 9.03 7.02 -8.94
CA ASP A 69 9.72 6.55 -7.74
C ASP A 69 9.10 5.23 -7.23
N GLU A 70 9.52 4.77 -6.04
CA GLU A 70 9.06 3.54 -5.39
C GLU A 70 7.55 3.56 -5.07
N ASN A 71 6.97 4.74 -4.83
CA ASN A 71 5.55 4.87 -4.50
C ASN A 71 4.64 4.44 -5.66
N ALA A 72 5.09 4.53 -6.90
CA ALA A 72 4.31 4.03 -8.04
C ALA A 72 4.03 2.53 -7.91
N CYS A 73 5.05 1.73 -7.55
CA CYS A 73 4.91 0.29 -7.29
C CYS A 73 4.01 0.03 -6.06
N ALA A 74 4.23 0.77 -4.98
CA ALA A 74 3.44 0.65 -3.76
C ALA A 74 1.96 0.96 -4.00
N ARG A 75 1.62 1.98 -4.80
CA ARG A 75 0.23 2.32 -5.17
C ARG A 75 -0.44 1.25 -6.02
N ALA A 76 0.29 0.65 -6.98
CA ALA A 76 -0.23 -0.48 -7.74
C ALA A 76 -0.51 -1.68 -6.82
N ALA A 77 0.40 -1.97 -5.88
CA ALA A 77 0.26 -3.04 -4.92
C ALA A 77 -0.90 -2.81 -3.94
N GLN A 78 -1.06 -1.59 -3.43
CA GLN A 78 -2.15 -1.18 -2.54
C GLN A 78 -3.54 -1.48 -3.12
N ASN A 79 -3.67 -1.35 -4.44
CA ASN A 79 -4.96 -1.52 -5.13
C ASN A 79 -5.05 -2.85 -5.90
N GLY A 80 -4.10 -3.77 -5.74
CA GLY A 80 -4.14 -5.11 -6.33
C GLY A 80 -3.89 -5.16 -7.85
N HIS A 81 -3.27 -4.13 -8.41
CA HIS A 81 -3.08 -4.01 -9.84
C HIS A 81 -1.79 -4.69 -10.33
N LEU A 82 -1.78 -6.03 -10.36
CA LEU A 82 -0.62 -6.84 -10.69
C LEU A 82 0.00 -6.49 -12.06
N GLU A 83 -0.81 -6.32 -13.10
CA GLU A 83 -0.29 -6.03 -14.44
C GLU A 83 0.39 -4.65 -14.52
N VAL A 84 -0.11 -3.68 -13.75
CA VAL A 84 0.52 -2.36 -13.60
C VAL A 84 1.85 -2.50 -12.85
N LEU A 85 1.87 -3.26 -11.76
CA LEU A 85 3.09 -3.52 -10.98
C LEU A 85 4.15 -4.22 -11.83
N LYS A 86 3.77 -5.25 -12.59
CA LYS A 86 4.67 -5.93 -13.53
C LYS A 86 5.27 -4.96 -14.54
N TYR A 87 4.45 -4.15 -15.18
CA TYR A 87 4.93 -3.17 -16.15
C TYR A 87 5.88 -2.15 -15.52
N LEU A 88 5.53 -1.61 -14.36
CA LEU A 88 6.40 -0.69 -13.62
C LEU A 88 7.76 -1.33 -13.35
N ARG A 89 7.79 -2.56 -12.87
CA ARG A 89 9.04 -3.22 -12.49
C ARG A 89 9.82 -3.74 -13.66
N GLU A 90 9.17 -4.42 -14.61
CA GLU A 90 9.84 -5.16 -15.68
C GLU A 90 10.21 -4.28 -16.87
N GLU A 91 9.36 -3.31 -17.21
CA GLU A 91 9.53 -2.44 -18.38
C GLU A 91 10.03 -1.05 -18.00
N ALA A 92 9.35 -0.37 -17.08
CA ALA A 92 9.71 0.98 -16.67
C ALA A 92 10.91 1.03 -15.71
N LYS A 93 11.34 -0.12 -15.14
CA LYS A 93 12.43 -0.24 -14.17
C LYS A 93 12.23 0.63 -12.92
N ALA A 94 10.98 0.86 -12.55
CA ALA A 94 10.64 1.59 -11.35
C ALA A 94 11.25 0.91 -10.10
N PRO A 95 11.78 1.67 -9.14
CA PRO A 95 12.17 1.11 -7.86
C PRO A 95 10.94 0.61 -7.10
N TRP A 96 11.16 -0.27 -6.15
CA TRP A 96 10.17 -0.69 -5.16
C TRP A 96 10.83 -0.75 -3.78
N ASP A 97 10.04 -0.62 -2.73
CA ASP A 97 10.49 -0.65 -1.35
C ASP A 97 9.56 -1.52 -0.48
N PHE A 98 9.79 -1.54 0.84
CA PHE A 98 9.00 -2.33 1.79
C PHE A 98 7.50 -2.00 1.75
N LEU A 99 7.11 -0.77 1.38
CA LEU A 99 5.70 -0.37 1.27
C LEU A 99 4.95 -1.17 0.21
N THR A 100 5.63 -1.65 -0.82
CA THR A 100 5.00 -2.47 -1.86
C THR A 100 4.42 -3.76 -1.27
N ALA A 101 5.18 -4.47 -0.43
CA ALA A 101 4.72 -5.68 0.24
C ALA A 101 3.74 -5.38 1.38
N THR A 102 4.04 -4.36 2.18
CA THR A 102 3.20 -3.94 3.31
C THR A 102 1.79 -3.57 2.87
N TRP A 103 1.64 -2.73 1.85
CA TRP A 103 0.33 -2.33 1.35
C TRP A 103 -0.41 -3.43 0.60
N ALA A 104 0.32 -4.35 -0.07
CA ALA A 104 -0.30 -5.55 -0.60
C ALA A 104 -0.91 -6.42 0.51
N ALA A 105 -0.19 -6.62 1.61
CA ALA A 105 -0.64 -7.38 2.77
C ALA A 105 -1.79 -6.70 3.51
N GLU A 106 -1.69 -5.39 3.73
CA GLU A 106 -2.73 -4.56 4.36
C GLU A 106 -4.07 -4.63 3.62
N ASN A 107 -4.03 -4.75 2.29
CA ASN A 107 -5.24 -4.76 1.46
C ASN A 107 -5.62 -6.16 0.92
N GLY A 108 -4.98 -7.23 1.42
CA GLY A 108 -5.34 -8.61 1.12
C GLY A 108 -4.99 -9.08 -0.30
N HIS A 109 -3.99 -8.47 -0.91
CA HIS A 109 -3.61 -8.79 -2.28
C HIS A 109 -2.56 -9.90 -2.34
N LEU A 110 -2.95 -11.14 -1.97
CA LEU A 110 -2.07 -12.31 -1.95
C LEU A 110 -1.30 -12.49 -3.27
N HIS A 111 -1.96 -12.36 -4.42
CA HIS A 111 -1.34 -12.50 -5.75
C HIS A 111 -0.20 -11.49 -6.02
N ILE A 112 -0.21 -10.33 -5.34
CA ILE A 112 0.90 -9.38 -5.37
C ILE A 112 2.06 -9.91 -4.53
N LEU A 113 1.78 -10.42 -3.33
CA LEU A 113 2.83 -11.02 -2.47
C LEU A 113 3.49 -12.21 -3.15
N GLU A 114 2.72 -13.09 -3.82
CA GLU A 114 3.23 -14.19 -4.62
C GLU A 114 4.19 -13.71 -5.71
N TYR A 115 3.79 -12.69 -6.47
CA TYR A 115 4.65 -12.08 -7.50
C TYR A 115 5.94 -11.50 -6.92
N LEU A 116 5.87 -10.80 -5.78
CA LEU A 116 7.06 -10.24 -5.13
C LEU A 116 8.05 -11.33 -4.73
N VAL A 117 7.57 -12.44 -4.17
CA VAL A 117 8.40 -13.59 -3.79
C VAL A 117 9.01 -14.25 -5.02
N GLU A 118 8.24 -14.51 -6.08
CA GLU A 118 8.74 -15.07 -7.35
C GLU A 118 9.86 -14.22 -7.97
N ARG A 119 9.82 -12.92 -7.81
CA ARG A 119 10.83 -11.97 -8.31
C ARG A 119 11.98 -11.72 -7.35
N LYS A 120 12.06 -12.51 -6.27
CA LYS A 120 13.13 -12.40 -5.26
C LYS A 120 13.24 -10.99 -4.67
N TYR A 121 12.11 -10.44 -4.32
CA TYR A 121 11.99 -9.12 -3.74
C TYR A 121 12.91 -8.92 -2.52
N ASP A 122 13.11 -9.96 -1.73
CA ASP A 122 13.97 -10.02 -0.55
C ASP A 122 15.48 -9.93 -0.84
N GLU A 123 15.95 -10.27 -2.05
CA GLU A 123 17.37 -10.11 -2.41
C GLU A 123 17.85 -8.66 -2.38
N TYR A 124 16.93 -7.70 -2.43
CA TYR A 124 17.24 -6.28 -2.35
C TYR A 124 17.25 -5.72 -0.92
N GLY A 125 17.23 -6.58 0.10
CA GLY A 125 17.23 -6.20 1.51
C GLY A 125 15.90 -5.59 1.98
N VAL A 126 14.87 -5.75 1.19
CA VAL A 126 13.52 -5.32 1.55
C VAL A 126 12.86 -6.46 2.33
N VAL A 127 12.92 -6.35 3.62
CA VAL A 127 12.24 -7.30 4.53
C VAL A 127 10.74 -7.05 4.43
N PHE A 128 9.95 -8.15 4.49
CA PHE A 128 8.48 -8.06 4.63
C PHE A 128 8.04 -7.42 5.96
N GLY A 129 8.93 -6.73 6.64
CA GLY A 129 8.80 -5.92 7.82
C GLY A 129 7.45 -6.07 8.55
N ASP A 130 6.68 -4.99 8.53
CA ASP A 130 5.37 -4.96 9.18
C ASP A 130 4.24 -5.64 8.38
N ALA A 131 4.54 -6.34 7.28
CA ALA A 131 3.50 -6.92 6.41
C ALA A 131 2.60 -7.92 7.17
N CYS A 132 3.18 -8.74 8.08
CA CYS A 132 2.41 -9.65 8.92
C CYS A 132 1.48 -8.89 9.87
N LYS A 133 1.95 -7.82 10.50
CA LYS A 133 1.18 -6.96 11.39
C LYS A 133 -0.03 -6.37 10.66
N TYR A 134 0.16 -5.75 9.50
CA TYR A 134 -0.94 -5.13 8.74
C TYR A 134 -1.91 -6.16 8.15
N ALA A 135 -1.42 -7.33 7.71
CA ALA A 135 -2.30 -8.43 7.32
C ALA A 135 -3.19 -8.87 8.49
N ALA A 136 -2.63 -8.96 9.69
CA ALA A 136 -3.35 -9.31 10.91
C ALA A 136 -4.36 -8.24 11.32
N GLU A 137 -3.98 -6.96 11.31
CA GLU A 137 -4.85 -5.79 11.58
C GLU A 137 -6.11 -5.79 10.71
N LYS A 138 -5.93 -6.04 9.42
CA LYS A 138 -7.04 -6.01 8.45
C LYS A 138 -7.79 -7.34 8.34
N GLY A 139 -7.26 -8.42 8.92
CA GLY A 139 -7.89 -9.75 8.91
C GLY A 139 -7.63 -10.56 7.64
N HIS A 140 -6.55 -10.29 6.94
CA HIS A 140 -6.17 -11.00 5.71
C HIS A 140 -5.37 -12.27 6.04
N LEU A 141 -6.06 -13.29 6.51
CA LEU A 141 -5.48 -14.55 6.97
C LEU A 141 -4.61 -15.24 5.89
N ASP A 142 -5.05 -15.21 4.65
CA ASP A 142 -4.31 -15.86 3.55
C ASP A 142 -2.96 -15.18 3.32
N CYS A 143 -2.92 -13.84 3.36
CA CYS A 143 -1.68 -13.08 3.28
C CYS A 143 -0.77 -13.35 4.49
N LEU A 144 -1.33 -13.36 5.70
CA LEU A 144 -0.60 -13.65 6.93
C LEU A 144 0.04 -15.05 6.89
N LYS A 145 -0.72 -16.08 6.49
CA LYS A 145 -0.22 -17.44 6.33
C LYS A 145 0.90 -17.51 5.28
N TYR A 146 0.68 -16.92 4.12
CA TYR A 146 1.66 -16.92 3.05
C TYR A 146 2.98 -16.27 3.47
N LEU A 147 2.90 -15.10 4.12
CA LEU A 147 4.07 -14.39 4.64
C LEU A 147 4.82 -15.25 5.66
N HIS A 148 4.13 -15.84 6.63
CA HIS A 148 4.76 -16.66 7.65
C HIS A 148 5.32 -17.97 7.09
N GLU A 149 4.52 -18.74 6.36
CA GLU A 149 4.87 -20.09 5.94
C GLU A 149 5.88 -20.12 4.79
N THR A 150 5.74 -19.21 3.82
CA THR A 150 6.54 -19.22 2.59
C THR A 150 7.76 -18.31 2.70
N THR A 151 7.60 -17.08 3.17
CA THR A 151 8.70 -16.12 3.20
C THR A 151 9.47 -16.10 4.52
N LYS A 152 8.92 -16.73 5.57
CA LYS A 152 9.43 -16.64 6.93
C LYS A 152 9.53 -15.17 7.40
N ALA A 153 8.59 -14.35 6.96
CA ALA A 153 8.51 -12.96 7.38
C ALA A 153 8.46 -12.88 8.92
N PRO A 154 9.22 -11.96 9.51
CA PRO A 154 9.17 -11.78 10.95
C PRO A 154 7.80 -11.24 11.38
N TRP A 155 7.38 -11.64 12.54
CA TRP A 155 6.27 -11.04 13.25
C TRP A 155 6.65 -10.81 14.71
N ASP A 156 5.94 -9.94 15.38
CA ASP A 156 6.14 -9.58 16.77
C ASP A 156 4.79 -9.48 17.50
N GLU A 157 4.83 -9.06 18.74
CA GLU A 157 3.67 -8.87 19.59
C GLU A 157 2.64 -7.87 19.03
N ASP A 158 3.05 -6.96 18.15
CA ASP A 158 2.14 -6.01 17.52
C ASP A 158 1.13 -6.71 16.61
N ALA A 159 1.53 -7.80 15.93
CA ALA A 159 0.61 -8.57 15.09
C ALA A 159 -0.55 -9.17 15.92
N ILE A 160 -0.28 -9.68 17.12
CA ILE A 160 -1.31 -10.19 18.05
C ILE A 160 -2.18 -9.05 18.56
N ARG A 161 -1.56 -7.93 18.98
CA ARG A 161 -2.29 -6.76 19.48
C ARG A 161 -3.27 -6.23 18.46
N GLU A 162 -2.81 -6.00 17.24
CA GLU A 162 -3.63 -5.49 16.15
C GLU A 162 -4.77 -6.46 15.77
N ALA A 163 -4.49 -7.76 15.71
CA ALA A 163 -5.53 -8.75 15.44
C ALA A 163 -6.61 -8.76 16.53
N HIS A 164 -6.22 -8.65 17.79
CA HIS A 164 -7.13 -8.60 18.93
C HIS A 164 -7.96 -7.32 18.96
N GLU A 165 -7.31 -6.14 18.87
CA GLU A 165 -7.98 -4.83 18.94
C GLU A 165 -8.97 -4.61 17.78
N ASN A 166 -8.67 -5.19 16.61
CA ASN A 166 -9.52 -5.12 15.43
C ASN A 166 -10.49 -6.31 15.27
N ASN A 167 -10.61 -7.19 16.29
CA ASN A 167 -11.50 -8.37 16.28
C ASN A 167 -11.26 -9.31 15.08
N ARG A 168 -10.00 -9.55 14.70
CA ARG A 168 -9.62 -10.44 13.61
C ARG A 168 -9.40 -11.87 14.14
N ILE A 169 -10.48 -12.51 14.54
CA ILE A 169 -10.45 -13.78 15.28
C ILE A 169 -9.62 -14.86 14.59
N GLU A 170 -9.76 -15.02 13.27
CA GLU A 170 -9.04 -16.07 12.53
C GLU A 170 -7.54 -15.78 12.45
N CYS A 171 -7.14 -14.51 12.28
CA CYS A 171 -5.74 -14.11 12.32
C CYS A 171 -5.16 -14.24 13.72
N LEU A 172 -5.90 -13.82 14.75
CA LEU A 172 -5.49 -13.94 16.15
C LEU A 172 -5.25 -15.41 16.52
N GLN A 173 -6.20 -16.30 16.20
CA GLN A 173 -6.04 -17.72 16.46
C GLN A 173 -4.82 -18.30 15.74
N TYR A 174 -4.64 -17.96 14.46
CA TYR A 174 -3.47 -18.42 13.71
C TYR A 174 -2.15 -17.96 14.33
N LEU A 175 -2.07 -16.70 14.79
CA LEU A 175 -0.88 -16.16 15.45
C LEU A 175 -0.58 -16.90 16.76
N LEU A 176 -1.61 -17.15 17.58
CA LEU A 176 -1.49 -17.89 18.85
C LEU A 176 -1.05 -19.35 18.63
N ASP A 177 -1.62 -20.01 17.63
CA ASP A 177 -1.31 -21.42 17.30
C ASP A 177 0.10 -21.60 16.70
N ASN A 178 0.75 -20.51 16.27
CA ASN A 178 2.08 -20.53 15.66
C ASN A 178 3.13 -19.76 16.47
N ASP A 179 2.96 -19.69 17.78
CA ASP A 179 3.94 -19.15 18.73
C ASP A 179 4.37 -17.70 18.46
N CYS A 180 3.47 -16.85 17.93
CA CYS A 180 3.75 -15.44 17.84
C CYS A 180 3.96 -14.83 19.21
N PRO A 181 4.97 -13.97 19.43
CA PRO A 181 5.21 -13.36 20.73
C PRO A 181 3.97 -12.63 21.28
N LEU A 182 3.69 -12.84 22.55
CA LEU A 182 2.59 -12.15 23.23
C LEU A 182 3.01 -10.75 23.68
N PRO A 183 2.12 -9.75 23.65
CA PRO A 183 2.35 -8.46 24.27
C PRO A 183 2.68 -8.59 25.76
N PRO A 184 3.49 -7.68 26.33
CA PRO A 184 3.82 -7.69 27.74
C PRO A 184 2.58 -7.80 28.65
N GLY A 185 2.58 -8.76 29.57
CA GLY A 185 1.47 -9.00 30.49
C GLY A 185 0.35 -9.88 29.96
N TRP A 186 0.29 -10.11 28.64
CA TRP A 186 -0.71 -11.04 28.09
C TRP A 186 -0.30 -12.50 28.29
N ARG A 187 -1.27 -13.39 28.40
CA ARG A 187 -1.06 -14.84 28.54
C ARG A 187 -2.05 -15.61 27.68
N TYR A 188 -1.59 -16.71 27.12
CA TYR A 188 -2.44 -17.65 26.42
C TYR A 188 -2.33 -19.02 27.11
N GLU A 189 -3.37 -19.42 27.82
CA GLU A 189 -3.41 -20.63 28.64
C GLU A 189 -4.75 -21.34 28.42
N ASP A 190 -4.72 -22.66 28.30
CA ASP A 190 -5.92 -23.51 28.13
C ASP A 190 -6.84 -23.09 26.94
N GLY A 191 -6.25 -22.44 25.88
CA GLY A 191 -7.01 -21.99 24.73
C GLY A 191 -7.70 -20.63 24.92
N GLU A 192 -7.44 -19.94 26.03
CA GLU A 192 -7.99 -18.62 26.34
C GLU A 192 -6.89 -17.56 26.41
N LEU A 193 -7.15 -16.40 25.78
CA LEU A 193 -6.26 -15.24 25.81
C LEU A 193 -6.64 -14.32 26.97
N HIS A 194 -5.73 -14.17 27.91
CA HIS A 194 -5.86 -13.26 29.06
C HIS A 194 -5.11 -11.95 28.75
N VAL A 195 -5.85 -10.88 28.58
CA VAL A 195 -5.33 -9.54 28.27
C VAL A 195 -5.27 -8.72 29.54
N VAL A 196 -4.08 -8.16 29.82
CA VAL A 196 -3.96 -7.14 30.87
C VAL A 196 -4.08 -5.78 30.19
N GLU A 197 -5.20 -5.12 30.39
CA GLU A 197 -5.33 -3.72 30.02
C GLU A 197 -4.33 -2.92 30.83
N SER A 198 -3.43 -2.19 30.15
CA SER A 198 -2.59 -1.21 30.83
C SER A 198 -3.52 -0.15 31.39
N GLU A 199 -3.69 -0.11 32.71
CA GLU A 199 -4.30 1.03 33.36
C GLU A 199 -3.50 2.27 32.94
N SER A 200 -4.01 3.00 31.96
CA SER A 200 -3.53 4.35 31.68
C SER A 200 -3.92 5.18 32.90
N GLU A 201 -2.94 5.45 33.77
CA GLU A 201 -3.03 6.40 34.87
C GLU A 201 -3.45 7.77 34.32
N PHE A 202 -4.76 7.99 34.25
CA PHE A 202 -5.31 9.32 34.33
C PHE A 202 -5.59 9.59 35.82
N GLU A 203 -4.56 9.75 36.60
CA GLU A 203 -4.65 10.52 37.82
C GLU A 203 -4.88 11.98 37.43
N PHE A 204 -6.13 12.39 37.37
CA PHE A 204 -6.50 13.77 37.50
C PHE A 204 -6.27 14.14 38.95
N GLU A 205 -5.12 14.72 39.28
CA GLU A 205 -4.94 15.46 40.51
C GLU A 205 -5.92 16.65 40.49
N SER A 206 -6.98 16.53 41.29
CA SER A 206 -7.87 17.64 41.65
C SER A 206 -7.22 18.38 42.82
N GLU A 207 -6.65 19.53 42.56
CA GLU A 207 -6.52 20.59 43.54
C GLU A 207 -7.48 21.75 43.22
#